data_8659f22f23be9f593468f49dc8ec7f81
#
_entry.id   8659f22f23be9f593468f49dc8ec7f81
#
_cell.length_a   1.000
_cell.length_b   1.000
_cell.length_c   1.000
_cell.angle_alpha   90.00
_cell.angle_beta   90.00
_cell.angle_gamma   90.00
#
_symmetry.space_group_name_H-M   'P 1'
#
loop_
_entity.id
_entity.type
_entity.pdbx_description
1 polymer ?
#
loop_
_entity_poly.entity_id
_entity_poly.type
_entity_poly.pdbx_seq_one_letter_code
_entity_poly.pdbx_strand_id
1 'polypeptide(L)'
;MTGGDERGREDGAVPREGASRMAGAAWTCYLSLGANLGARAQALREALRRLAQLPGTRLVRASSFYETAPWGKTDQPPFLNGAACLATHLAPEALLAACQEIERALGRVRHEHWGARTLDIDLVYGVRGGQVVRVATPRLTLPHPYLLERAFVLVPLAEIAPALVLAGRPIAAWCEENGAQQVCRSAALAQPWPLRLIACIDRGRGLGRAGRLLYELPEDLARFRALTQTPGSVLVMGRRTAESLPGGRPLAGRLHLVLSRQLTARERSAEGAADGARFVSWMAAEEAPDRGMLTAASRCASQMSEETTLGVAASAAAPLGPREDVFHLLPDVPALRAALAALWQAQPRRPVWVIGGAAVYRALLPFVGEAYLTEVAAERPADAFLPELAGFSLAERRPAATPGVTFSLYRRR
;
A
#
# COMPACT_ATOMS: atom_id res chain seq x y z
N MET A 1 33.65 -73.19 18.40
CA MET A 1 34.61 -72.68 17.41
C MET A 1 33.81 -71.64 16.59
N THR A 2 34.32 -70.40 16.49
CA THR A 2 34.06 -69.35 15.54
C THR A 2 32.66 -68.73 15.63
N GLY A 3 32.43 -67.59 16.09
CA GLY A 3 33.11 -66.30 15.92
C GLY A 3 32.43 -65.57 14.78
N GLY A 4 31.29 -64.88 15.04
CA GLY A 4 30.54 -64.02 14.12
C GLY A 4 30.51 -62.60 14.62
N ASP A 5 31.15 -61.71 13.89
CA ASP A 5 31.31 -60.28 14.12
C ASP A 5 30.08 -59.54 13.57
N GLU A 6 29.24 -58.98 14.44
CA GLU A 6 28.14 -58.06 14.09
C GLU A 6 28.62 -56.62 14.15
N ARG A 7 28.91 -56.01 12.98
CA ARG A 7 29.17 -54.60 12.83
C ARG A 7 27.83 -53.85 12.62
N GLY A 8 27.45 -53.11 13.65
CA GLY A 8 26.33 -52.19 13.61
C GLY A 8 26.49 -51.12 12.53
N ARG A 9 25.43 -50.94 11.75
CA ARG A 9 25.25 -49.77 10.86
C ARG A 9 24.74 -48.61 11.71
N GLU A 10 25.56 -47.61 11.87
CA GLU A 10 25.11 -46.28 12.35
C GLU A 10 24.33 -45.60 11.23
N ASP A 11 23.02 -45.43 11.43
CA ASP A 11 22.17 -44.56 10.63
C ASP A 11 22.56 -43.11 10.91
N GLY A 12 23.29 -42.53 9.96
CA GLY A 12 23.62 -41.12 9.93
C GLY A 12 22.37 -40.28 9.70
N ALA A 13 21.77 -39.78 10.79
CA ALA A 13 20.75 -38.76 10.73
C ALA A 13 21.36 -37.48 10.19
N VAL A 14 21.03 -37.11 8.96
CA VAL A 14 21.31 -35.80 8.38
C VAL A 14 20.55 -34.73 9.19
N PRO A 15 21.23 -33.73 9.76
CA PRO A 15 20.55 -32.65 10.45
C PRO A 15 19.69 -31.86 9.47
N ARG A 16 18.39 -31.75 9.74
CA ARG A 16 17.51 -30.85 9.03
C ARG A 16 17.90 -29.39 9.32
N GLU A 17 18.77 -28.82 8.51
CA GLU A 17 19.09 -27.38 8.47
C GLU A 17 17.88 -26.58 7.93
N GLY A 18 16.86 -26.38 8.74
CA GLY A 18 15.68 -25.64 8.33
C GLY A 18 15.06 -24.73 9.39
N ALA A 19 15.46 -24.89 10.65
CA ALA A 19 14.74 -24.28 11.78
C ALA A 19 15.49 -23.16 12.52
N SER A 20 16.72 -22.79 12.16
CA SER A 20 17.54 -21.85 12.95
C SER A 20 17.71 -20.45 12.36
N ARG A 21 16.86 -20.01 11.38
CA ARG A 21 17.00 -18.68 10.78
C ARG A 21 16.12 -17.57 11.38
N MET A 22 15.39 -17.81 12.44
CA MET A 22 14.40 -16.88 13.03
C MET A 22 14.78 -16.34 14.42
N ALA A 23 16.03 -16.40 14.85
CA ALA A 23 16.45 -16.05 16.21
C ALA A 23 17.24 -14.74 16.29
N GLY A 24 16.65 -13.62 15.79
CA GLY A 24 17.21 -12.27 15.97
C GLY A 24 16.15 -11.29 16.52
N ALA A 25 16.55 -10.36 17.40
CA ALA A 25 15.67 -9.25 17.79
C ALA A 25 15.21 -8.48 16.53
N ALA A 26 13.93 -8.09 16.52
CA ALA A 26 13.37 -7.31 15.41
C ALA A 26 14.18 -6.03 15.16
N TRP A 27 14.37 -5.70 13.89
CA TRP A 27 15.05 -4.48 13.47
C TRP A 27 14.28 -3.77 12.35
N THR A 28 14.49 -2.47 12.23
CA THR A 28 13.92 -1.65 11.18
C THR A 28 14.89 -1.57 10.03
N CYS A 29 14.46 -1.94 8.83
CA CYS A 29 15.22 -1.83 7.59
C CYS A 29 14.56 -0.84 6.64
N TYR A 30 15.35 0.05 6.08
CA TYR A 30 14.94 0.95 5.02
C TYR A 30 15.47 0.42 3.69
N LEU A 31 14.58 0.38 2.70
CA LEU A 31 14.86 -0.09 1.35
C LEU A 31 14.67 1.04 0.34
N SER A 32 15.49 1.03 -0.70
CA SER A 32 15.24 1.76 -1.94
C SER A 32 14.72 0.77 -2.99
N LEU A 33 13.70 1.18 -3.75
CA LEU A 33 13.15 0.43 -4.86
C LEU A 33 13.26 1.28 -6.13
N GLY A 34 13.66 0.66 -7.24
CA GLY A 34 13.81 1.35 -8.53
C GLY A 34 13.43 0.45 -9.71
N ALA A 35 12.88 1.06 -10.77
CA ALA A 35 12.58 0.40 -12.03
C ALA A 35 12.65 1.39 -13.18
N ASN A 36 13.23 1.01 -14.34
CA ASN A 36 13.22 1.85 -15.54
C ASN A 36 12.84 1.10 -16.82
N LEU A 37 12.49 -0.19 -16.72
CA LEU A 37 11.98 -0.98 -17.84
C LEU A 37 10.55 -1.46 -17.59
N GLY A 38 9.78 -1.59 -18.67
CA GLY A 38 8.44 -2.18 -18.66
C GLY A 38 7.42 -1.40 -17.82
N ALA A 39 6.52 -2.12 -17.17
CA ALA A 39 5.46 -1.55 -16.34
C ALA A 39 5.98 -1.15 -14.95
N ARG A 40 6.89 -0.15 -14.89
CA ARG A 40 7.65 0.29 -13.71
C ARG A 40 6.80 0.39 -12.43
N ALA A 41 5.68 1.09 -12.48
CA ALA A 41 4.82 1.27 -11.31
C ALA A 41 4.18 -0.04 -10.83
N GLN A 42 3.83 -0.94 -11.75
CA GLN A 42 3.30 -2.26 -11.41
C GLN A 42 4.37 -3.13 -10.75
N ALA A 43 5.60 -3.11 -11.27
CA ALA A 43 6.73 -3.83 -10.68
C ALA A 43 7.01 -3.37 -9.24
N LEU A 44 7.06 -2.05 -8.99
CA LEU A 44 7.25 -1.49 -7.65
C LEU A 44 6.11 -1.85 -6.68
N ARG A 45 4.85 -1.78 -7.12
CA ARG A 45 3.70 -2.18 -6.28
C ARG A 45 3.75 -3.66 -5.92
N GLU A 46 4.04 -4.51 -6.90
CA GLU A 46 4.14 -5.95 -6.68
C GLU A 46 5.32 -6.31 -5.76
N ALA A 47 6.44 -5.60 -5.88
CA ALA A 47 7.56 -5.71 -4.95
C ALA A 47 7.14 -5.38 -3.52
N LEU A 48 6.46 -4.23 -3.29
CA LEU A 48 5.94 -3.84 -1.98
C LEU A 48 4.97 -4.88 -1.41
N ARG A 49 4.09 -5.45 -2.27
CA ARG A 49 3.16 -6.50 -1.88
C ARG A 49 3.89 -7.77 -1.41
N ARG A 50 4.92 -8.20 -2.13
CA ARG A 50 5.73 -9.39 -1.77
C ARG A 50 6.57 -9.16 -0.53
N LEU A 51 7.19 -7.98 -0.39
CA LEU A 51 7.92 -7.59 0.83
C LEU A 51 7.02 -7.65 2.07
N ALA A 52 5.76 -7.22 1.96
CA ALA A 52 4.78 -7.30 3.05
C ALA A 52 4.36 -8.74 3.40
N GLN A 53 4.67 -9.73 2.55
CA GLN A 53 4.34 -11.15 2.74
C GLN A 53 5.53 -11.99 3.24
N LEU A 54 6.72 -11.41 3.37
CA LEU A 54 7.89 -12.14 3.87
C LEU A 54 7.65 -12.63 5.31
N PRO A 55 8.03 -13.87 5.63
CA PRO A 55 7.92 -14.41 6.99
C PRO A 55 8.64 -13.53 8.01
N GLY A 56 8.01 -13.30 9.17
CA GLY A 56 8.61 -12.50 10.25
C GLY A 56 8.90 -11.04 9.87
N THR A 57 8.26 -10.54 8.82
CA THR A 57 8.48 -9.19 8.28
C THR A 57 7.15 -8.45 8.12
N ARG A 58 7.14 -7.18 8.48
CA ARG A 58 6.01 -6.27 8.31
C ARG A 58 6.47 -5.04 7.53
N LEU A 59 5.78 -4.72 6.44
CA LEU A 59 5.92 -3.44 5.76
C LEU A 59 5.28 -2.35 6.64
N VAL A 60 6.10 -1.45 7.17
CA VAL A 60 5.68 -0.38 8.08
C VAL A 60 5.20 0.84 7.30
N ARG A 61 5.99 1.27 6.29
CA ARG A 61 5.71 2.43 5.45
C ARG A 61 6.23 2.21 4.04
N ALA A 62 5.58 2.87 3.07
CA ALA A 62 6.07 3.00 1.70
C ALA A 62 5.91 4.45 1.25
N SER A 63 6.88 4.99 0.53
CA SER A 63 6.83 6.34 -0.02
C SER A 63 5.92 6.43 -1.25
N SER A 64 5.63 7.65 -1.68
CA SER A 64 5.23 7.93 -3.06
C SER A 64 6.31 7.45 -4.03
N PHE A 65 5.95 7.33 -5.31
CA PHE A 65 6.92 7.07 -6.36
C PHE A 65 7.41 8.37 -6.98
N TYR A 66 8.67 8.38 -7.40
CA TYR A 66 9.38 9.54 -7.92
C TYR A 66 10.02 9.21 -9.26
N GLU A 67 9.82 10.08 -10.25
CA GLU A 67 10.56 10.04 -11.52
C GLU A 67 11.93 10.68 -11.32
N THR A 68 12.97 10.00 -11.77
CA THR A 68 14.34 10.50 -11.66
C THR A 68 15.13 10.24 -12.93
N ALA A 69 16.06 11.12 -13.24
CA ALA A 69 17.06 10.84 -14.26
C ALA A 69 17.94 9.64 -13.84
N PRO A 70 18.49 8.89 -14.79
CA PRO A 70 19.47 7.85 -14.48
C PRO A 70 20.70 8.41 -13.77
N TRP A 71 21.18 7.70 -12.74
CA TRP A 71 22.40 8.04 -12.02
C TRP A 71 23.56 7.16 -12.49
N GLY A 72 24.70 7.73 -12.80
CA GLY A 72 25.87 7.04 -13.35
C GLY A 72 25.80 6.88 -14.87
N LYS A 73 25.23 5.77 -15.39
CA LYS A 73 25.03 5.57 -16.83
C LYS A 73 23.78 6.31 -17.28
N THR A 74 23.92 7.40 -18.07
CA THR A 74 22.82 8.30 -18.44
C THR A 74 22.04 7.87 -19.69
N ASP A 75 22.62 7.02 -20.52
CA ASP A 75 21.97 6.50 -21.76
C ASP A 75 21.02 5.35 -21.43
N GLN A 76 19.92 5.69 -20.72
CA GLN A 76 18.85 4.76 -20.38
C GLN A 76 17.57 5.51 -19.97
N PRO A 77 16.39 4.85 -20.03
CA PRO A 77 15.14 5.50 -19.64
C PRO A 77 15.13 6.01 -18.19
N PRO A 78 14.33 7.04 -17.88
CA PRO A 78 14.15 7.54 -16.53
C PRO A 78 13.65 6.44 -15.58
N PHE A 79 14.15 6.49 -14.35
CA PHE A 79 13.73 5.59 -13.29
C PHE A 79 12.45 6.07 -12.62
N LEU A 80 11.67 5.11 -12.16
CA LEU A 80 10.67 5.31 -11.12
C LEU A 80 11.20 4.71 -9.83
N ASN A 81 11.39 5.54 -8.80
CA ASN A 81 11.95 5.14 -7.51
C ASN A 81 10.95 5.31 -6.38
N GLY A 82 11.18 4.58 -5.30
CA GLY A 82 10.44 4.69 -4.05
C GLY A 82 11.25 4.13 -2.89
N ALA A 83 10.75 4.33 -1.67
CA ALA A 83 11.34 3.79 -0.46
C ALA A 83 10.33 2.95 0.32
N ALA A 84 10.83 1.96 1.07
CA ALA A 84 10.04 1.18 1.99
C ALA A 84 10.74 1.07 3.36
N CYS A 85 9.94 1.01 4.41
CA CYS A 85 10.38 0.73 5.77
C CYS A 85 9.80 -0.61 6.22
N LEU A 86 10.65 -1.54 6.59
CA LEU A 86 10.28 -2.86 7.09
C LEU A 86 10.64 -2.99 8.57
N ALA A 87 9.79 -3.64 9.36
CA ALA A 87 10.15 -4.24 10.63
C ALA A 87 10.30 -5.76 10.41
N THR A 88 11.48 -6.32 10.68
CA THR A 88 11.79 -7.71 10.33
C THR A 88 12.63 -8.42 11.38
N HIS A 89 12.45 -9.74 11.48
CA HIS A 89 13.30 -10.66 12.25
C HIS A 89 14.33 -11.37 11.36
N LEU A 90 14.28 -11.21 10.04
CA LEU A 90 15.26 -11.80 9.14
C LEU A 90 16.64 -11.17 9.37
N ALA A 91 17.67 -11.98 9.35
CA ALA A 91 19.05 -11.48 9.31
C ALA A 91 19.27 -10.63 8.03
N PRO A 92 20.18 -9.65 8.05
CA PRO A 92 20.39 -8.75 6.90
C PRO A 92 20.64 -9.50 5.57
N GLU A 93 21.47 -10.52 5.57
CA GLU A 93 21.75 -11.33 4.38
C GLU A 93 20.55 -12.16 3.91
N ALA A 94 19.73 -12.64 4.87
CA ALA A 94 18.50 -13.37 4.55
C ALA A 94 17.45 -12.44 3.92
N LEU A 95 17.34 -11.20 4.43
CA LEU A 95 16.48 -10.18 3.84
C LEU A 95 16.96 -9.79 2.43
N LEU A 96 18.28 -9.62 2.23
CA LEU A 96 18.86 -9.38 0.91
C LEU A 96 18.52 -10.51 -0.07
N ALA A 97 18.68 -11.77 0.36
CA ALA A 97 18.33 -12.93 -0.46
C ALA A 97 16.84 -12.93 -0.84
N ALA A 98 15.95 -12.62 0.10
CA ALA A 98 14.52 -12.50 -0.17
C ALA A 98 14.19 -11.34 -1.16
N CYS A 99 14.86 -10.20 -1.06
CA CYS A 99 14.73 -9.10 -2.03
C CYS A 99 15.17 -9.56 -3.43
N GLN A 100 16.29 -10.25 -3.54
CA GLN A 100 16.80 -10.81 -4.81
C GLN A 100 15.86 -11.85 -5.42
N GLU A 101 15.18 -12.66 -4.59
CA GLU A 101 14.12 -13.57 -5.06
C GLU A 101 12.92 -12.79 -5.66
N ILE A 102 12.50 -11.73 -5.00
CA ILE A 102 11.41 -10.86 -5.49
C ILE A 102 11.81 -10.25 -6.85
N GLU A 103 13.02 -9.74 -6.97
CA GLU A 103 13.55 -9.18 -8.22
C GLU A 103 13.55 -10.22 -9.36
N ARG A 104 14.08 -11.41 -9.10
CA ARG A 104 14.11 -12.50 -10.10
C ARG A 104 12.71 -12.93 -10.53
N ALA A 105 11.79 -13.05 -9.59
CA ALA A 105 10.40 -13.40 -9.85
C ALA A 105 9.62 -12.31 -10.62
N LEU A 106 10.13 -11.07 -10.65
CA LEU A 106 9.59 -9.95 -11.43
C LEU A 106 10.38 -9.66 -12.70
N GLY A 107 11.16 -10.65 -13.16
CA GLY A 107 11.81 -10.62 -14.46
C GLY A 107 13.13 -9.83 -14.50
N ARG A 108 13.79 -9.64 -13.36
CA ARG A 108 15.13 -9.04 -13.36
C ARG A 108 16.13 -10.00 -14.02
N VAL A 109 16.71 -9.56 -15.14
CA VAL A 109 17.86 -10.19 -15.78
C VAL A 109 19.04 -9.22 -15.63
N ARG A 110 20.17 -9.70 -15.09
CA ARG A 110 21.40 -8.90 -14.98
C ARG A 110 22.16 -8.98 -16.30
N HIS A 111 22.13 -7.89 -17.08
CA HIS A 111 22.90 -7.79 -18.31
C HIS A 111 24.21 -7.00 -18.11
N GLU A 112 24.15 -5.88 -17.35
CA GLU A 112 25.30 -4.97 -17.15
C GLU A 112 25.29 -4.35 -15.73
N HIS A 113 26.46 -3.91 -15.27
CA HIS A 113 26.60 -3.10 -14.06
C HIS A 113 25.99 -1.70 -14.31
N TRP A 114 25.05 -1.25 -13.46
CA TRP A 114 24.24 -0.03 -13.61
C TRP A 114 23.36 0.03 -14.87
N GLY A 115 23.06 -1.07 -15.48
CA GLY A 115 22.16 -1.16 -16.63
C GLY A 115 20.68 -0.97 -16.26
N ALA A 116 19.87 -0.85 -17.32
CA ALA A 116 18.42 -0.77 -17.19
C ALA A 116 17.84 -2.06 -16.57
N ARG A 117 16.80 -1.91 -15.72
CA ARG A 117 16.25 -3.03 -14.95
C ARG A 117 14.74 -2.92 -14.72
N THR A 118 14.08 -4.08 -14.70
CA THR A 118 12.65 -4.19 -14.41
C THR A 118 12.33 -3.88 -12.94
N LEU A 119 13.23 -4.21 -12.03
CA LEU A 119 13.15 -3.96 -10.60
C LEU A 119 14.53 -4.04 -9.95
N ASP A 120 14.79 -3.16 -8.99
CA ASP A 120 15.94 -3.14 -8.10
C ASP A 120 15.47 -2.90 -6.67
N ILE A 121 15.97 -3.67 -5.69
CA ILE A 121 15.63 -3.51 -4.28
C ILE A 121 16.92 -3.53 -3.46
N ASP A 122 17.36 -2.34 -3.03
CA ASP A 122 18.57 -2.18 -2.22
C ASP A 122 18.22 -2.02 -0.73
N LEU A 123 18.92 -2.73 0.14
CA LEU A 123 18.95 -2.45 1.57
C LEU A 123 19.86 -1.23 1.78
N VAL A 124 19.28 -0.11 2.28
CA VAL A 124 20.05 1.15 2.35
C VAL A 124 20.44 1.55 3.78
N TYR A 125 19.61 1.26 4.77
CA TYR A 125 19.87 1.62 6.15
C TYR A 125 19.12 0.70 7.12
N GLY A 126 19.66 0.49 8.32
CA GLY A 126 19.02 -0.34 9.33
C GLY A 126 19.26 0.15 10.75
N VAL A 127 18.23 -0.06 11.62
CA VAL A 127 18.29 0.29 13.05
C VAL A 127 17.79 -0.86 13.90
N ARG A 128 18.54 -1.23 14.94
CA ARG A 128 18.15 -2.24 15.93
C ARG A 128 18.39 -1.67 17.32
N GLY A 129 17.35 -1.60 18.16
CA GLY A 129 17.48 -1.07 19.51
C GLY A 129 18.06 0.35 19.57
N GLY A 130 17.69 1.23 18.64
CA GLY A 130 18.22 2.59 18.51
C GLY A 130 19.62 2.70 17.90
N GLN A 131 20.31 1.58 17.64
CA GLN A 131 21.66 1.58 17.07
C GLN A 131 21.63 1.23 15.57
N VAL A 132 22.55 1.83 14.81
CA VAL A 132 22.72 1.56 13.38
C VAL A 132 23.22 0.14 13.17
N VAL A 133 22.51 -0.62 12.34
CA VAL A 133 22.94 -1.95 11.89
C VAL A 133 24.09 -1.78 10.90
N ARG A 134 25.25 -2.34 11.22
CA ARG A 134 26.44 -2.33 10.37
C ARG A 134 26.72 -3.74 9.85
N VAL A 135 26.88 -3.87 8.55
CA VAL A 135 27.25 -5.10 7.87
C VAL A 135 28.34 -4.77 6.87
N ALA A 136 29.37 -5.58 6.82
CA ALA A 136 30.47 -5.47 5.85
C ALA A 136 30.86 -6.86 5.38
N THR A 137 30.11 -7.39 4.40
CA THR A 137 30.40 -8.67 3.76
C THR A 137 30.58 -8.47 2.26
N PRO A 138 31.15 -9.44 1.52
CA PRO A 138 31.25 -9.33 0.06
C PRO A 138 29.92 -9.15 -0.66
N ARG A 139 28.81 -9.48 -0.01
CA ARG A 139 27.44 -9.42 -0.59
C ARG A 139 26.61 -8.25 -0.11
N LEU A 140 26.91 -7.69 1.06
CA LEU A 140 26.10 -6.65 1.69
C LEU A 140 26.96 -5.68 2.50
N THR A 141 26.80 -4.40 2.23
CA THR A 141 27.32 -3.31 3.07
C THR A 141 26.17 -2.47 3.57
N LEU A 142 26.04 -2.34 4.91
CA LEU A 142 25.08 -1.47 5.57
C LEU A 142 25.80 -0.54 6.58
N PRO A 143 25.48 0.76 6.61
CA PRO A 143 24.69 1.52 5.64
C PRO A 143 25.22 1.41 4.22
N HIS A 144 24.32 1.55 3.23
CA HIS A 144 24.72 1.47 1.82
C HIS A 144 25.76 2.55 1.47
N PRO A 145 26.86 2.22 0.78
CA PRO A 145 27.99 3.15 0.55
C PRO A 145 27.57 4.49 -0.06
N TYR A 146 26.67 4.48 -1.05
CA TYR A 146 26.20 5.67 -1.77
C TYR A 146 24.89 6.24 -1.21
N LEU A 147 24.48 5.90 0.02
CA LEU A 147 23.21 6.37 0.59
C LEU A 147 23.10 7.89 0.61
N LEU A 148 24.17 8.57 1.00
CA LEU A 148 24.19 10.03 1.21
C LEU A 148 24.37 10.86 -0.08
N GLU A 149 24.69 10.19 -1.20
CA GLU A 149 24.97 10.84 -2.49
C GLU A 149 23.77 10.76 -3.46
N ARG A 150 22.71 9.98 -3.12
CA ARG A 150 21.64 9.62 -4.03
C ARG A 150 20.33 10.29 -3.65
N ALA A 151 19.98 11.41 -4.28
CA ALA A 151 18.70 12.08 -4.03
C ALA A 151 17.49 11.17 -4.28
N PHE A 152 17.56 10.27 -5.27
CA PHE A 152 16.50 9.32 -5.58
C PHE A 152 16.25 8.27 -4.48
N VAL A 153 17.19 8.13 -3.53
CA VAL A 153 17.05 7.35 -2.28
C VAL A 153 16.60 8.26 -1.14
N LEU A 154 17.28 9.39 -0.95
CA LEU A 154 17.08 10.30 0.19
C LEU A 154 15.68 10.93 0.20
N VAL A 155 15.18 11.43 -0.96
CA VAL A 155 13.89 12.10 -1.04
C VAL A 155 12.72 11.18 -0.70
N PRO A 156 12.61 9.95 -1.27
CA PRO A 156 11.59 8.99 -0.84
C PRO A 156 11.74 8.55 0.63
N LEU A 157 12.96 8.42 1.13
CA LEU A 157 13.21 8.10 2.54
C LEU A 157 12.77 9.22 3.47
N ALA A 158 13.01 10.49 3.13
CA ALA A 158 12.57 11.64 3.91
C ALA A 158 11.04 11.72 4.01
N GLU A 159 10.30 11.29 2.98
CA GLU A 159 8.84 11.20 3.04
C GLU A 159 8.35 10.23 4.13
N ILE A 160 9.00 9.07 4.28
CA ILE A 160 8.55 8.01 5.21
C ILE A 160 9.25 8.05 6.58
N ALA A 161 10.38 8.75 6.68
CA ALA A 161 11.18 8.87 7.89
C ALA A 161 11.80 10.28 8.03
N PRO A 162 10.97 11.34 8.15
CA PRO A 162 11.46 12.73 8.17
C PRO A 162 12.38 13.05 9.35
N ALA A 163 12.26 12.32 10.46
CA ALA A 163 13.12 12.47 11.64
C ALA A 163 14.41 11.62 11.58
N LEU A 164 14.67 10.93 10.46
CA LEU A 164 15.85 10.09 10.33
C LEU A 164 17.14 10.93 10.35
N VAL A 165 18.09 10.52 11.20
CA VAL A 165 19.42 11.12 11.29
C VAL A 165 20.41 10.15 10.63
N LEU A 166 21.12 10.62 9.60
CA LEU A 166 22.13 9.88 8.86
C LEU A 166 23.49 10.55 9.05
N ALA A 167 24.50 9.79 9.47
CA ALA A 167 25.83 10.31 9.75
C ALA A 167 25.84 11.59 10.62
N GLY A 168 24.97 11.64 11.64
CA GLY A 168 24.87 12.76 12.59
C GLY A 168 24.10 13.98 12.08
N ARG A 169 23.53 13.94 10.86
CA ARG A 169 22.76 15.06 10.27
C ARG A 169 21.34 14.62 9.93
N PRO A 170 20.32 15.50 10.06
CA PRO A 170 18.95 15.20 9.63
C PRO A 170 18.90 14.86 8.14
N ILE A 171 18.02 13.92 7.75
CA ILE A 171 17.86 13.51 6.34
C ILE A 171 17.48 14.69 5.43
N ALA A 172 16.76 15.69 5.93
CA ALA A 172 16.42 16.90 5.19
C ALA A 172 17.66 17.65 4.68
N ALA A 173 18.72 17.78 5.51
CA ALA A 173 19.96 18.44 5.13
C ALA A 173 20.70 17.69 4.00
N TRP A 174 20.61 16.36 3.98
CA TRP A 174 21.15 15.56 2.87
C TRP A 174 20.33 15.71 1.59
N CYS A 175 19.00 15.85 1.70
CA CYS A 175 18.14 16.13 0.55
C CYS A 175 18.47 17.49 -0.07
N GLU A 176 18.71 18.53 0.73
CA GLU A 176 19.08 19.87 0.28
C GLU A 176 20.44 19.85 -0.42
N GLU A 177 21.44 19.20 0.14
CA GLU A 177 22.79 19.06 -0.44
C GLU A 177 22.76 18.37 -1.81
N ASN A 178 21.87 17.40 -1.99
CA ASN A 178 21.68 16.68 -3.25
C ASN A 178 20.60 17.29 -4.16
N GLY A 179 20.14 18.51 -3.89
CA GLY A 179 19.00 19.16 -4.57
C GLY A 179 19.19 19.40 -6.07
N ALA A 180 20.43 19.38 -6.57
CA ALA A 180 20.72 19.46 -8.00
C ALA A 180 20.26 18.23 -8.81
N GLN A 181 20.07 17.07 -8.15
CA GLN A 181 19.54 15.87 -8.78
C GLN A 181 18.01 15.99 -8.88
N GLN A 182 17.50 16.02 -10.12
CA GLN A 182 16.07 16.16 -10.34
C GLN A 182 15.29 14.91 -9.86
N VAL A 183 14.49 15.09 -8.82
CA VAL A 183 13.59 14.07 -8.25
C VAL A 183 12.18 14.64 -8.23
N CYS A 184 11.36 14.21 -9.19
CA CYS A 184 9.98 14.69 -9.33
C CYS A 184 8.98 13.68 -8.78
N ARG A 185 8.14 14.10 -7.83
CA ARG A 185 7.06 13.24 -7.33
C ARG A 185 6.08 12.92 -8.46
N SER A 186 5.89 11.63 -8.74
CA SER A 186 4.97 11.18 -9.78
C SER A 186 3.54 11.24 -9.26
N ALA A 187 2.75 12.20 -9.74
CA ALA A 187 1.37 12.39 -9.30
C ALA A 187 0.46 11.21 -9.67
N ALA A 188 0.70 10.57 -10.82
CA ALA A 188 -0.10 9.43 -11.31
C ALA A 188 0.22 8.11 -10.58
N LEU A 189 1.41 7.97 -10.02
CA LEU A 189 1.99 6.72 -9.54
C LEU A 189 2.20 6.67 -8.04
N ALA A 190 1.87 7.74 -7.34
CA ALA A 190 2.08 7.90 -5.90
C ALA A 190 1.22 6.98 -5.00
N GLN A 191 0.58 5.95 -5.56
CA GLN A 191 -0.17 4.97 -4.79
C GLN A 191 0.53 3.62 -4.86
N PRO A 192 1.06 3.10 -3.73
CA PRO A 192 1.70 1.79 -3.68
C PRO A 192 0.72 0.62 -3.85
N TRP A 193 -0.58 0.88 -3.82
CA TRP A 193 -1.63 -0.14 -4.02
C TRP A 193 -2.55 0.25 -5.19
N PRO A 194 -2.98 -0.72 -6.01
CA PRO A 194 -3.95 -0.45 -7.06
C PRO A 194 -5.33 -0.21 -6.45
N LEU A 195 -6.00 0.87 -6.88
CA LEU A 195 -7.45 0.96 -6.68
C LEU A 195 -8.12 -0.10 -7.55
N ARG A 196 -9.13 -0.74 -7.00
CA ARG A 196 -10.03 -1.64 -7.72
C ARG A 196 -11.30 -0.90 -8.05
N LEU A 197 -11.73 -0.96 -9.29
CA LEU A 197 -13.01 -0.44 -9.73
C LEU A 197 -13.99 -1.60 -9.84
N ILE A 198 -15.23 -1.43 -9.38
CA ILE A 198 -16.30 -2.39 -9.57
C ILE A 198 -17.55 -1.67 -10.08
N ALA A 199 -18.17 -2.19 -11.15
CA ALA A 199 -19.35 -1.60 -11.78
C ALA A 199 -20.17 -2.64 -12.55
N CYS A 200 -21.49 -2.45 -12.60
CA CYS A 200 -22.39 -3.09 -13.54
C CYS A 200 -22.68 -2.12 -14.68
N ILE A 201 -22.47 -2.55 -15.92
CA ILE A 201 -22.64 -1.75 -17.14
C ILE A 201 -23.37 -2.51 -18.23
N ASP A 202 -23.97 -1.80 -19.16
CA ASP A 202 -24.49 -2.36 -20.40
C ASP A 202 -23.53 -2.16 -21.59
N ARG A 203 -23.97 -2.51 -22.81
CA ARG A 203 -23.18 -2.35 -24.06
C ARG A 203 -22.77 -0.89 -24.31
N GLY A 204 -23.62 0.07 -23.96
CA GLY A 204 -23.34 1.50 -24.06
C GLY A 204 -22.49 2.05 -22.90
N ARG A 205 -22.03 1.18 -22.00
CA ARG A 205 -21.32 1.55 -20.75
C ARG A 205 -22.22 2.33 -19.77
N GLY A 206 -23.53 2.24 -19.92
CA GLY A 206 -24.50 2.84 -19.01
C GLY A 206 -24.42 2.24 -17.60
N LEU A 207 -24.43 3.11 -16.62
CA LEU A 207 -24.39 2.76 -15.18
C LEU A 207 -25.73 2.97 -14.50
N GLY A 208 -26.43 4.04 -14.89
CA GLY A 208 -27.63 4.49 -14.22
C GLY A 208 -28.42 5.50 -15.02
N ARG A 209 -29.64 5.78 -14.55
CA ARG A 209 -30.53 6.82 -15.04
C ARG A 209 -31.31 7.45 -13.90
N ALA A 210 -31.42 8.74 -13.85
CA ALA A 210 -32.15 9.50 -12.84
C ALA A 210 -31.78 9.09 -11.38
N GLY A 211 -30.48 8.84 -11.12
CA GLY A 211 -29.96 8.45 -9.83
C GLY A 211 -30.20 7.00 -9.41
N ARG A 212 -30.73 6.15 -10.29
CA ARG A 212 -30.95 4.70 -10.05
C ARG A 212 -30.04 3.87 -10.93
N LEU A 213 -29.70 2.66 -10.48
CA LEU A 213 -28.98 1.67 -11.29
C LEU A 213 -29.82 1.25 -12.49
N LEU A 214 -29.17 0.99 -13.66
CA LEU A 214 -29.86 0.47 -14.83
C LEU A 214 -30.33 -0.98 -14.65
N TYR A 215 -29.57 -1.75 -13.89
CA TYR A 215 -29.81 -3.18 -13.67
C TYR A 215 -29.65 -3.49 -12.18
N GLU A 216 -30.63 -4.21 -11.64
CA GLU A 216 -30.59 -4.76 -10.30
C GLU A 216 -30.52 -6.30 -10.43
N LEU A 217 -29.31 -6.82 -10.48
CA LEU A 217 -29.02 -8.23 -10.66
C LEU A 217 -28.62 -8.85 -9.31
N PRO A 218 -29.34 -9.82 -8.78
CA PRO A 218 -29.01 -10.47 -7.50
C PRO A 218 -27.59 -11.06 -7.49
N GLU A 219 -27.14 -11.63 -8.60
CA GLU A 219 -25.80 -12.21 -8.73
C GLU A 219 -24.70 -11.13 -8.78
N ASP A 220 -24.96 -9.94 -9.33
CA ASP A 220 -24.03 -8.80 -9.27
C ASP A 220 -23.89 -8.30 -7.83
N LEU A 221 -24.99 -8.15 -7.12
CA LEU A 221 -25.00 -7.78 -5.71
C LEU A 221 -24.29 -8.80 -4.83
N ALA A 222 -24.48 -10.10 -5.10
CA ALA A 222 -23.77 -11.18 -4.41
C ALA A 222 -22.26 -11.11 -4.68
N ARG A 223 -21.88 -10.90 -5.95
CA ARG A 223 -20.47 -10.71 -6.35
C ARG A 223 -19.85 -9.47 -5.71
N PHE A 224 -20.56 -8.34 -5.75
CA PHE A 224 -20.14 -7.11 -5.08
C PHE A 224 -19.87 -7.36 -3.59
N ARG A 225 -20.80 -8.01 -2.91
CA ARG A 225 -20.65 -8.36 -1.50
C ARG A 225 -19.43 -9.25 -1.28
N ALA A 226 -19.30 -10.33 -2.03
CA ALA A 226 -18.19 -11.28 -1.90
C ALA A 226 -16.81 -10.62 -2.10
N LEU A 227 -16.68 -9.72 -3.08
CA LEU A 227 -15.43 -9.03 -3.38
C LEU A 227 -15.08 -7.94 -2.36
N THR A 228 -16.10 -7.21 -1.86
CA THR A 228 -15.88 -6.03 -1.01
C THR A 228 -15.96 -6.30 0.48
N GLN A 229 -16.44 -7.47 0.93
CA GLN A 229 -16.59 -7.81 2.35
C GLN A 229 -15.32 -8.42 2.97
N THR A 230 -14.17 -8.29 2.32
CA THR A 230 -12.88 -8.65 2.91
C THR A 230 -12.58 -7.74 4.10
N PRO A 231 -12.10 -8.28 5.24
CA PRO A 231 -11.78 -7.46 6.41
C PRO A 231 -10.87 -6.28 6.07
N GLY A 232 -11.22 -5.10 6.56
CA GLY A 232 -10.49 -3.87 6.33
C GLY A 232 -10.71 -3.25 4.94
N SER A 233 -11.68 -3.72 4.14
CA SER A 233 -12.00 -3.11 2.85
C SER A 233 -12.41 -1.64 2.99
N VAL A 234 -11.94 -0.84 2.05
CA VAL A 234 -12.28 0.58 1.91
C VAL A 234 -13.11 0.77 0.66
N LEU A 235 -14.28 1.39 0.79
CA LEU A 235 -15.15 1.76 -0.32
C LEU A 235 -15.02 3.26 -0.61
N VAL A 236 -14.73 3.61 -1.86
CA VAL A 236 -14.63 4.99 -2.33
C VAL A 236 -15.79 5.28 -3.28
N MET A 237 -16.53 6.34 -2.99
CA MET A 237 -17.71 6.70 -3.77
C MET A 237 -17.99 8.22 -3.74
N GLY A 238 -18.93 8.66 -4.57
CA GLY A 238 -19.50 10.01 -4.47
C GLY A 238 -20.68 10.06 -3.50
N ARG A 239 -21.03 11.26 -3.05
CA ARG A 239 -22.13 11.49 -2.08
C ARG A 239 -23.45 10.85 -2.53
N ARG A 240 -23.88 11.04 -3.78
CA ARG A 240 -25.13 10.44 -4.30
C ARG A 240 -25.13 8.91 -4.22
N THR A 241 -23.97 8.27 -4.47
CA THR A 241 -23.84 6.83 -4.33
C THR A 241 -23.93 6.41 -2.86
N ALA A 242 -23.32 7.15 -1.94
CA ALA A 242 -23.43 6.89 -0.51
C ALA A 242 -24.89 6.98 -0.02
N GLU A 243 -25.62 8.02 -0.46
CA GLU A 243 -27.02 8.24 -0.13
C GLU A 243 -27.95 7.16 -0.72
N SER A 244 -27.57 6.54 -1.86
CA SER A 244 -28.32 5.45 -2.51
C SER A 244 -28.07 4.07 -1.93
N LEU A 245 -27.12 3.91 -1.02
CA LEU A 245 -26.92 2.64 -0.33
C LEU A 245 -28.14 2.24 0.51
N PRO A 246 -28.33 0.94 0.80
CA PRO A 246 -29.49 0.45 1.55
C PRO A 246 -29.70 1.24 2.86
N GLY A 247 -30.85 1.88 2.98
CA GLY A 247 -31.20 2.76 4.11
C GLY A 247 -30.33 4.04 4.21
N GLY A 248 -29.54 4.39 3.19
CA GLY A 248 -28.60 5.50 3.22
C GLY A 248 -27.56 5.35 4.33
N ARG A 249 -27.12 4.13 4.63
CA ARG A 249 -26.19 3.78 5.71
C ARG A 249 -24.92 3.11 5.18
N PRO A 250 -23.79 3.28 5.89
CA PRO A 250 -22.58 2.50 5.60
C PRO A 250 -22.83 1.00 5.61
N LEU A 251 -22.17 0.29 4.70
CA LEU A 251 -22.24 -1.17 4.63
C LEU A 251 -21.34 -1.79 5.69
N ALA A 252 -21.84 -2.69 6.51
CA ALA A 252 -21.13 -3.28 7.64
C ALA A 252 -19.77 -3.89 7.26
N GLY A 253 -18.78 -3.74 8.12
CA GLY A 253 -17.44 -4.32 7.98
C GLY A 253 -16.56 -3.65 6.90
N ARG A 254 -16.87 -2.42 6.51
CA ARG A 254 -16.16 -1.67 5.47
C ARG A 254 -16.05 -0.20 5.83
N LEU A 255 -14.89 0.39 5.58
CA LEU A 255 -14.69 1.83 5.71
C LEU A 255 -15.20 2.56 4.46
N HIS A 256 -15.90 3.66 4.64
CA HIS A 256 -16.52 4.42 3.55
C HIS A 256 -15.89 5.81 3.41
N LEU A 257 -15.20 6.04 2.30
CA LEU A 257 -14.64 7.33 1.92
C LEU A 257 -15.49 7.95 0.82
N VAL A 258 -16.03 9.14 1.06
CA VAL A 258 -16.98 9.79 0.17
C VAL A 258 -16.42 11.10 -0.36
N LEU A 259 -16.21 11.17 -1.68
CA LEU A 259 -15.84 12.41 -2.36
C LEU A 259 -17.05 13.33 -2.47
N SER A 260 -16.95 14.51 -1.84
CA SER A 260 -17.98 15.55 -1.87
C SER A 260 -17.37 16.95 -1.83
N ARG A 261 -17.68 17.76 -2.84
CA ARG A 261 -17.27 19.17 -2.88
C ARG A 261 -18.10 20.06 -1.94
N GLN A 262 -19.24 19.56 -1.51
CA GLN A 262 -20.14 20.27 -0.60
C GLN A 262 -20.07 19.61 0.78
N LEU A 263 -19.50 20.34 1.73
CA LEU A 263 -19.46 19.97 3.14
C LEU A 263 -20.29 21.03 3.90
N THR A 264 -21.29 20.60 4.66
CA THR A 264 -22.02 21.48 5.57
C THR A 264 -21.14 21.93 6.73
N ALA A 265 -21.48 23.00 7.43
CA ALA A 265 -20.72 23.46 8.60
C ALA A 265 -20.62 22.34 9.67
N ARG A 266 -21.76 21.63 9.91
CA ARG A 266 -21.83 20.50 10.86
C ARG A 266 -20.92 19.32 10.46
N GLU A 267 -20.83 19.03 9.17
CA GLU A 267 -19.96 17.94 8.66
C GLU A 267 -18.46 18.30 8.76
N ARG A 268 -18.13 19.59 8.88
CA ARG A 268 -16.74 20.07 9.05
C ARG A 268 -16.30 20.15 10.50
N SER A 269 -17.22 20.11 11.47
CA SER A 269 -16.90 20.24 12.88
C SER A 269 -16.68 18.88 13.54
N ALA A 270 -15.78 18.83 14.54
CA ALA A 270 -15.58 17.64 15.37
C ALA A 270 -16.83 17.23 16.15
N GLU A 271 -17.71 18.19 16.48
CA GLU A 271 -19.00 17.96 17.14
C GLU A 271 -19.95 17.08 16.31
N GLY A 272 -19.93 17.21 14.97
CA GLY A 272 -20.69 16.35 14.07
C GLY A 272 -20.28 14.88 14.16
N ALA A 273 -19.04 14.56 14.51
CA ALA A 273 -18.56 13.20 14.69
C ALA A 273 -19.05 12.56 15.99
N ALA A 274 -19.29 13.34 17.03
CA ALA A 274 -19.76 12.88 18.35
C ALA A 274 -21.27 12.65 18.41
N ASP A 275 -22.06 13.36 17.60
CA ASP A 275 -23.53 13.45 17.68
C ASP A 275 -24.30 12.51 16.72
N GLY A 276 -23.75 11.35 16.38
CA GLY A 276 -24.43 10.33 15.57
C GLY A 276 -24.68 10.72 14.10
N ALA A 277 -23.97 11.70 13.55
CA ALA A 277 -24.09 12.08 12.15
C ALA A 277 -23.67 10.93 11.22
N ARG A 278 -24.40 10.72 10.12
CA ARG A 278 -24.05 9.71 9.10
C ARG A 278 -22.82 10.09 8.28
N PHE A 279 -22.60 11.39 8.11
CA PHE A 279 -21.51 11.96 7.34
C PHE A 279 -20.63 12.81 8.26
N VAL A 280 -19.34 12.53 8.28
CA VAL A 280 -18.35 13.27 9.05
C VAL A 280 -17.18 13.67 8.16
N SER A 281 -16.55 14.81 8.42
CA SER A 281 -15.31 15.17 7.73
C SER A 281 -14.21 14.19 8.14
N TRP A 282 -13.38 13.75 7.19
CA TRP A 282 -12.19 12.96 7.48
C TRP A 282 -11.27 13.68 8.47
N MET A 283 -11.07 14.99 8.29
CA MET A 283 -10.24 15.80 9.17
C MET A 283 -10.80 15.90 10.60
N ALA A 284 -12.13 16.02 10.74
CA ALA A 284 -12.77 16.05 12.06
C ALA A 284 -12.69 14.72 12.78
N ALA A 285 -12.63 13.61 12.05
CA ALA A 285 -12.45 12.29 12.64
C ALA A 285 -11.02 12.04 13.15
N GLU A 286 -10.03 12.75 12.60
CA GLU A 286 -8.63 12.72 13.07
C GLU A 286 -8.41 13.67 14.28
N GLU A 287 -9.23 14.70 14.43
CA GLU A 287 -9.16 15.70 15.53
C GLU A 287 -9.94 15.29 16.80
N ALA A 288 -10.74 14.22 16.75
CA ALA A 288 -11.35 13.67 17.96
C ALA A 288 -10.24 13.19 18.92
N PRO A 289 -10.37 13.42 20.25
CA PRO A 289 -9.24 13.50 21.18
C PRO A 289 -8.58 12.15 21.44
N ASP A 290 -7.69 11.76 20.55
CA ASP A 290 -6.62 10.81 20.89
C ASP A 290 -5.28 11.33 20.35
N ARG A 291 -4.91 12.53 20.82
CA ARG A 291 -3.60 13.16 20.56
C ARG A 291 -2.42 12.38 21.14
N GLY A 292 -2.66 11.17 21.67
CA GLY A 292 -1.63 10.37 22.34
C GLY A 292 -0.66 9.62 21.43
N MET A 293 -1.03 9.29 20.18
CA MET A 293 -0.23 8.35 19.39
C MET A 293 0.71 8.95 18.33
N LEU A 294 0.51 10.20 17.91
CA LEU A 294 1.51 10.86 17.02
C LEU A 294 2.67 11.50 17.80
N THR A 295 2.50 11.74 19.10
CA THR A 295 3.55 12.26 19.98
C THR A 295 4.40 11.18 20.65
N ALA A 296 3.98 9.93 20.70
CA ALA A 296 4.76 8.82 21.29
C ALA A 296 6.03 8.48 20.48
N ALA A 297 6.03 8.70 19.16
CA ALA A 297 7.24 8.53 18.35
C ALA A 297 8.27 9.67 18.56
N SER A 298 7.84 10.83 19.05
CA SER A 298 8.71 11.99 19.31
C SER A 298 9.20 12.07 20.76
N ARG A 299 8.58 11.36 21.70
CA ARG A 299 8.95 11.41 23.13
C ARG A 299 9.89 10.31 23.61
N CYS A 300 10.25 9.35 22.77
CA CYS A 300 11.19 8.29 23.16
C CYS A 300 12.66 8.69 23.07
N ALA A 301 12.96 9.96 22.81
CA ALA A 301 14.34 10.46 22.70
C ALA A 301 14.84 11.29 23.88
N SER A 302 14.04 11.54 24.93
CA SER A 302 14.46 12.48 25.98
C SER A 302 14.10 12.13 27.43
N GLN A 303 13.85 10.86 27.80
CA GLN A 303 13.77 10.50 29.22
C GLN A 303 14.25 9.06 29.46
N MET A 304 15.53 8.91 29.70
CA MET A 304 16.07 7.84 30.51
C MET A 304 16.73 8.49 31.71
N SER A 305 16.01 8.62 32.82
CA SER A 305 16.51 8.52 34.19
C SER A 305 15.32 8.52 35.15
N GLU A 306 15.46 7.62 36.12
CA GLU A 306 14.74 7.49 37.38
C GLU A 306 13.54 6.54 37.45
N GLU A 307 13.79 5.47 38.19
CA GLU A 307 12.88 4.49 38.71
C GLU A 307 11.80 5.14 39.62
N THR A 308 10.55 4.75 39.44
CA THR A 308 9.65 4.56 40.60
C THR A 308 8.48 3.63 40.20
N THR A 309 8.42 2.51 40.88
CA THR A 309 7.35 1.52 40.85
C THR A 309 6.07 2.10 41.44
N LEU A 310 4.99 2.15 40.65
CA LEU A 310 3.62 2.15 41.17
C LEU A 310 2.67 1.62 40.10
N GLY A 311 1.99 0.52 40.45
CA GLY A 311 1.02 -0.13 39.59
C GLY A 311 -0.23 0.72 39.36
N VAL A 312 -0.55 0.95 38.13
CA VAL A 312 -1.88 1.40 37.69
C VAL A 312 -2.34 0.47 36.57
N ALA A 313 -3.46 -0.19 36.83
CA ALA A 313 -4.12 -1.04 35.86
C ALA A 313 -4.38 -0.25 34.55
N ALA A 314 -3.65 -0.60 33.50
CA ALA A 314 -3.88 -0.06 32.18
C ALA A 314 -5.18 -0.65 31.62
N SER A 315 -6.25 0.14 31.65
CA SER A 315 -7.40 -0.05 30.77
C SER A 315 -6.88 0.11 29.35
N ALA A 316 -6.74 -1.00 28.61
CA ALA A 316 -6.38 -1.01 27.21
C ALA A 316 -7.54 -0.48 26.37
N ALA A 317 -7.62 0.83 26.20
CA ALA A 317 -8.39 1.43 25.11
C ALA A 317 -7.68 1.08 23.81
N ALA A 318 -8.26 0.18 23.00
CA ALA A 318 -7.79 -0.10 21.66
C ALA A 318 -7.75 1.21 20.84
N PRO A 319 -6.73 1.44 19.98
CA PRO A 319 -6.68 2.64 19.16
C PRO A 319 -7.92 2.66 18.27
N LEU A 320 -8.74 3.69 18.42
CA LEU A 320 -9.92 3.95 17.58
C LEU A 320 -9.42 4.27 16.17
N GLY A 321 -9.36 3.24 15.32
CA GLY A 321 -9.23 3.44 13.88
C GLY A 321 -10.43 4.20 13.32
N PRO A 322 -10.40 4.66 12.07
CA PRO A 322 -11.53 5.38 11.48
C PRO A 322 -12.80 4.51 11.55
N ARG A 323 -13.88 5.14 11.99
CA ARG A 323 -15.18 4.48 12.25
C ARG A 323 -15.77 3.90 10.95
N GLU A 324 -16.25 2.65 10.99
CA GLU A 324 -16.89 1.97 9.86
C GLU A 324 -18.40 2.25 9.76
N ASP A 325 -19.00 2.83 10.80
CA ASP A 325 -20.44 3.10 10.91
C ASP A 325 -20.87 4.49 10.39
N VAL A 326 -19.91 5.25 9.85
CA VAL A 326 -20.12 6.59 9.26
C VAL A 326 -19.49 6.69 7.87
N PHE A 327 -19.95 7.68 7.10
CA PHE A 327 -19.32 8.09 5.85
C PHE A 327 -18.29 9.19 6.11
N HIS A 328 -17.03 8.95 5.76
CA HIS A 328 -15.97 9.95 5.87
C HIS A 328 -15.90 10.80 4.61
N LEU A 329 -16.21 12.09 4.75
CA LEU A 329 -16.22 13.04 3.65
C LEU A 329 -14.83 13.59 3.36
N LEU A 330 -14.48 13.65 2.09
CA LEU A 330 -13.24 14.17 1.54
C LEU A 330 -13.57 15.17 0.42
N PRO A 331 -12.97 16.36 0.42
CA PRO A 331 -13.35 17.43 -0.52
C PRO A 331 -12.95 17.11 -1.96
N ASP A 332 -11.83 16.43 -2.15
CA ASP A 332 -11.23 16.22 -3.47
C ASP A 332 -10.36 14.94 -3.54
N VAL A 333 -9.80 14.68 -4.71
CA VAL A 333 -8.91 13.53 -4.96
C VAL A 333 -7.58 13.63 -4.22
N PRO A 334 -6.91 14.79 -4.09
CA PRO A 334 -5.73 14.93 -3.24
C PRO A 334 -5.97 14.53 -1.79
N ALA A 335 -7.06 15.02 -1.17
CA ALA A 335 -7.42 14.65 0.20
C ALA A 335 -7.72 13.14 0.33
N LEU A 336 -8.44 12.54 -0.63
CA LEU A 336 -8.66 11.09 -0.68
C LEU A 336 -7.32 10.33 -0.74
N ARG A 337 -6.38 10.79 -1.56
CA ARG A 337 -5.07 10.13 -1.67
C ARG A 337 -4.27 10.21 -0.37
N ALA A 338 -4.33 11.34 0.33
CA ALA A 338 -3.70 11.50 1.64
C ALA A 338 -4.33 10.55 2.68
N ALA A 339 -5.66 10.48 2.75
CA ALA A 339 -6.37 9.56 3.62
C ALA A 339 -6.03 8.08 3.32
N LEU A 340 -6.02 7.70 2.05
CA LEU A 340 -5.62 6.34 1.63
C LEU A 340 -4.16 6.05 1.99
N ALA A 341 -3.25 7.02 1.88
CA ALA A 341 -1.87 6.86 2.29
C ALA A 341 -1.73 6.61 3.80
N ALA A 342 -2.46 7.36 4.62
CA ALA A 342 -2.50 7.15 6.08
C ALA A 342 -3.05 5.75 6.44
N LEU A 343 -4.17 5.35 5.81
CA LEU A 343 -4.75 4.01 5.99
C LEU A 343 -3.79 2.89 5.57
N TRP A 344 -3.06 3.08 4.49
CA TRP A 344 -2.06 2.12 4.02
C TRP A 344 -0.90 2.00 5.01
N GLN A 345 -0.43 3.11 5.57
CA GLN A 345 0.61 3.08 6.59
C GLN A 345 0.19 2.29 7.83
N ALA A 346 -1.08 2.42 8.23
CA ALA A 346 -1.63 1.69 9.37
C ALA A 346 -1.86 0.19 9.05
N GLN A 347 -2.36 -0.13 7.86
CA GLN A 347 -2.69 -1.49 7.42
C GLN A 347 -2.42 -1.70 5.91
N PRO A 348 -1.24 -2.17 5.53
CA PRO A 348 -0.78 -2.23 4.13
C PRO A 348 -1.54 -3.15 3.17
N ARG A 349 -2.53 -3.91 3.64
CA ARG A 349 -3.26 -4.91 2.83
C ARG A 349 -4.73 -4.59 2.62
N ARG A 350 -5.20 -3.41 3.03
CA ARG A 350 -6.60 -3.04 2.84
C ARG A 350 -6.96 -2.96 1.35
N PRO A 351 -7.91 -3.76 0.84
CA PRO A 351 -8.40 -3.58 -0.53
C PRO A 351 -9.23 -2.30 -0.62
N VAL A 352 -8.96 -1.50 -1.64
CA VAL A 352 -9.67 -0.23 -1.89
C VAL A 352 -10.51 -0.37 -3.16
N TRP A 353 -11.82 -0.20 -3.02
CA TRP A 353 -12.81 -0.38 -4.07
C TRP A 353 -13.47 0.96 -4.44
N VAL A 354 -13.35 1.36 -5.68
CA VAL A 354 -14.10 2.49 -6.26
C VAL A 354 -15.43 1.94 -6.75
N ILE A 355 -16.54 2.38 -6.13
CA ILE A 355 -17.88 1.84 -6.39
C ILE A 355 -18.84 2.84 -7.05
N GLY A 356 -18.34 4.04 -7.39
CA GLY A 356 -19.11 4.99 -8.19
C GLY A 356 -19.33 6.34 -7.52
N GLY A 357 -20.14 7.26 -8.11
CA GLY A 357 -20.72 7.23 -9.47
C GLY A 357 -19.79 7.66 -10.58
N ALA A 358 -20.35 7.97 -11.74
CA ALA A 358 -19.62 8.25 -12.98
C ALA A 358 -18.50 9.32 -12.83
N ALA A 359 -18.75 10.39 -12.10
CA ALA A 359 -17.75 11.42 -11.84
C ALA A 359 -16.55 10.91 -11.02
N VAL A 360 -16.81 10.03 -10.04
CA VAL A 360 -15.77 9.42 -9.21
C VAL A 360 -14.98 8.40 -10.01
N TYR A 361 -15.63 7.58 -10.83
CA TYR A 361 -14.95 6.69 -11.76
C TYR A 361 -14.01 7.46 -12.69
N ARG A 362 -14.48 8.55 -13.29
CA ARG A 362 -13.66 9.39 -14.19
C ARG A 362 -12.46 9.99 -13.47
N ALA A 363 -12.65 10.52 -12.26
CA ALA A 363 -11.59 11.16 -11.49
C ALA A 363 -10.54 10.17 -11.00
N LEU A 364 -10.94 8.92 -10.68
CA LEU A 364 -10.05 7.91 -10.09
C LEU A 364 -9.53 6.89 -11.10
N LEU A 365 -10.07 6.82 -12.32
CA LEU A 365 -9.62 5.89 -13.35
C LEU A 365 -8.09 5.91 -13.58
N PRO A 366 -7.39 7.05 -13.57
CA PRO A 366 -5.93 7.08 -13.71
C PRO A 366 -5.19 6.27 -12.63
N PHE A 367 -5.79 6.06 -11.46
CA PHE A 367 -5.22 5.35 -10.32
C PHE A 367 -5.70 3.90 -10.18
N VAL A 368 -6.66 3.48 -11.01
CA VAL A 368 -7.23 2.13 -11.00
C VAL A 368 -6.26 1.16 -11.68
N GLY A 369 -5.94 0.06 -10.99
CA GLY A 369 -5.13 -1.04 -11.52
C GLY A 369 -5.96 -2.19 -12.08
N GLU A 370 -7.12 -2.46 -11.46
CA GLU A 370 -8.03 -3.56 -11.83
C GLU A 370 -9.47 -3.06 -11.90
N ALA A 371 -10.20 -3.43 -12.96
CA ALA A 371 -11.62 -3.12 -13.12
C ALA A 371 -12.43 -4.42 -13.21
N TYR A 372 -13.32 -4.60 -12.24
CA TYR A 372 -14.23 -5.73 -12.12
C TYR A 372 -15.59 -5.29 -12.67
N LEU A 373 -15.93 -5.75 -13.86
CA LEU A 373 -17.18 -5.37 -14.51
C LEU A 373 -18.19 -6.53 -14.52
N THR A 374 -19.45 -6.17 -14.31
CA THR A 374 -20.61 -6.97 -14.70
C THR A 374 -21.16 -6.35 -15.96
N GLU A 375 -20.99 -7.04 -17.08
CA GLU A 375 -21.36 -6.57 -18.43
C GLU A 375 -22.70 -7.23 -18.84
N VAL A 376 -23.70 -6.39 -19.11
CA VAL A 376 -25.02 -6.82 -19.56
C VAL A 376 -25.10 -6.64 -21.08
N ALA A 377 -25.50 -7.70 -21.81
CA ALA A 377 -25.57 -7.70 -23.27
C ALA A 377 -26.74 -6.86 -23.85
N ALA A 378 -27.55 -6.24 -23.01
CA ALA A 378 -28.59 -5.29 -23.40
C ALA A 378 -28.04 -3.85 -23.43
N GLU A 379 -28.86 -2.91 -23.89
CA GLU A 379 -28.61 -1.48 -23.81
C GLU A 379 -29.90 -0.78 -23.36
N ARG A 380 -29.79 0.13 -22.40
CA ARG A 380 -30.90 0.93 -21.88
C ARG A 380 -30.54 2.41 -21.90
N PRO A 381 -31.54 3.30 -22.04
CA PRO A 381 -31.31 4.74 -21.89
C PRO A 381 -30.65 5.06 -20.55
N ALA A 382 -29.46 5.70 -20.60
CA ALA A 382 -28.65 6.07 -19.43
C ALA A 382 -28.32 7.55 -19.46
N ASP A 383 -28.05 8.13 -18.27
CA ASP A 383 -27.53 9.49 -18.09
C ASP A 383 -26.18 9.49 -17.32
N ALA A 384 -25.77 8.32 -16.82
CA ALA A 384 -24.50 8.10 -16.17
C ALA A 384 -23.76 6.95 -16.87
N PHE A 385 -22.49 7.16 -17.24
CA PHE A 385 -21.69 6.20 -18.00
C PHE A 385 -20.33 5.95 -17.36
N LEU A 386 -19.85 4.71 -17.45
CA LEU A 386 -18.48 4.37 -17.11
C LEU A 386 -17.53 5.00 -18.16
N PRO A 387 -16.45 5.69 -17.74
CA PRO A 387 -15.45 6.16 -18.67
C PRO A 387 -14.81 4.99 -19.42
N GLU A 388 -14.25 5.27 -20.59
CA GLU A 388 -13.52 4.28 -21.36
C GLU A 388 -12.31 3.75 -20.58
N LEU A 389 -12.11 2.44 -20.60
CA LEU A 389 -10.97 1.78 -19.95
C LEU A 389 -9.72 1.81 -20.86
N ALA A 390 -9.34 3.00 -21.33
CA ALA A 390 -8.14 3.18 -22.12
C ALA A 390 -6.91 2.70 -21.32
N GLY A 391 -6.04 1.88 -21.94
CA GLY A 391 -4.87 1.31 -21.30
C GLY A 391 -5.14 0.09 -20.42
N PHE A 392 -6.35 -0.47 -20.47
CA PHE A 392 -6.65 -1.77 -19.85
C PHE A 392 -6.71 -2.89 -20.87
N SER A 393 -6.44 -4.11 -20.43
CA SER A 393 -6.65 -5.33 -21.21
C SER A 393 -7.53 -6.30 -20.40
N LEU A 394 -8.37 -7.03 -21.12
CA LEU A 394 -9.18 -8.10 -20.54
C LEU A 394 -8.25 -9.20 -20.00
N ALA A 395 -8.35 -9.50 -18.71
CA ALA A 395 -7.58 -10.55 -18.06
C ALA A 395 -8.40 -11.83 -17.87
N GLU A 396 -9.67 -11.68 -17.50
CA GLU A 396 -10.57 -12.80 -17.24
C GLU A 396 -11.97 -12.44 -17.71
N ARG A 397 -12.71 -13.44 -18.23
CA ARG A 397 -14.12 -13.32 -18.57
C ARG A 397 -14.82 -14.64 -18.30
N ARG A 398 -15.97 -14.57 -17.62
CA ARG A 398 -16.81 -15.73 -17.34
C ARG A 398 -18.28 -15.37 -17.46
N PRO A 399 -19.13 -16.25 -18.01
CA PRO A 399 -20.56 -16.03 -17.99
C PRO A 399 -21.10 -16.01 -16.56
N ALA A 400 -22.13 -15.23 -16.34
CA ALA A 400 -22.93 -15.25 -15.13
C ALA A 400 -24.08 -16.29 -15.27
N ALA A 401 -24.88 -16.52 -14.21
CA ALA A 401 -26.02 -17.41 -14.28
C ALA A 401 -27.15 -16.82 -15.13
N THR A 402 -27.33 -15.49 -15.08
CA THR A 402 -28.31 -14.79 -15.92
C THR A 402 -27.85 -14.74 -17.38
N PRO A 403 -28.65 -15.24 -18.35
CA PRO A 403 -28.32 -15.15 -19.76
C PRO A 403 -28.04 -13.70 -20.19
N GLY A 404 -26.96 -13.50 -20.99
CA GLY A 404 -26.56 -12.17 -21.46
C GLY A 404 -25.81 -11.33 -20.41
N VAL A 405 -25.46 -11.89 -19.27
CA VAL A 405 -24.63 -11.27 -18.25
C VAL A 405 -23.27 -11.95 -18.19
N THR A 406 -22.20 -11.14 -18.12
CA THR A 406 -20.82 -11.62 -18.08
C THR A 406 -20.03 -10.89 -16.99
N PHE A 407 -19.23 -11.62 -16.25
CA PHE A 407 -18.27 -11.06 -15.30
C PHE A 407 -16.91 -10.97 -15.95
N SER A 408 -16.35 -9.76 -15.99
CA SER A 408 -15.07 -9.48 -16.62
C SER A 408 -14.11 -8.81 -15.64
N LEU A 409 -12.83 -9.15 -15.74
CA LEU A 409 -11.73 -8.49 -15.05
C LEU A 409 -10.80 -7.87 -16.10
N TYR A 410 -10.61 -6.58 -15.99
CA TYR A 410 -9.65 -5.84 -16.79
C TYR A 410 -8.48 -5.40 -15.92
N ARG A 411 -7.25 -5.51 -16.43
CA ARG A 411 -6.03 -5.05 -15.77
C ARG A 411 -5.36 -3.94 -16.58
N ARG A 412 -4.84 -2.95 -15.89
CA ARG A 412 -4.06 -1.89 -16.53
C ARG A 412 -2.76 -2.49 -17.10
N ARG A 413 -2.45 -2.12 -18.35
CA ARG A 413 -1.23 -2.50 -19.07
C ARG A 413 0.01 -1.82 -18.47
#